data_cc5597ec9850cbf83fadac5e1aa0d383
#
_entry.id   cc5597ec9850cbf83fadac5e1aa0d383
#
_cell.length_a   1.000
_cell.length_b   1.000
_cell.length_c   1.000
_cell.angle_alpha   90.00
_cell.angle_beta   90.00
_cell.angle_gamma   90.00
#
_symmetry.space_group_name_H-M   'P 1'
#
loop_
_entity.id
_entity.type
_entity.pdbx_description
1 polymer ?
#
loop_
_entity_poly.entity_id
_entity_poly.type
_entity_poly.pdbx_seq_one_letter_code
_entity_poly.pdbx_strand_id
1 'polypeptide(L)'
;MADLLPEKGVVILVVPIDSGAPKGRLILPQVQTIRDALDGRKLCLVVTEGELGAAFACLKEPPALVVCDSQVVRRVALETPQSVPLTTFSILMARLKGDLPLLAAGAAAIGNLKPGDSVLMMEACSHHPQQDDIGRIKIPRLLQQYAGGELRFDMCAGKSLTDCPGSYDLIVHCGGCTLTRRQMLGRLRSAQSRGIPMTNYGVAISFTQGVLKRVLTPFPDALAACGPAHETCHDAQSKTDKESGWRGYIFIGPR
;
A
#
# COMPACT_ATOMS: atom_id res chain seq x y z
N MET A 1 -3.89 -15.06 1.94
CA MET A 1 -4.84 -14.31 2.80
C MET A 1 -5.76 -15.27 3.57
N ALA A 2 -6.31 -16.30 2.93
CA ALA A 2 -7.17 -17.28 3.60
C ALA A 2 -6.53 -17.96 4.83
N ASP A 3 -5.21 -18.11 4.82
CA ASP A 3 -4.38 -18.61 5.95
C ASP A 3 -4.34 -17.67 7.17
N LEU A 4 -4.73 -16.41 7.03
CA LEU A 4 -4.84 -15.44 8.12
C LEU A 4 -6.21 -15.47 8.82
N LEU A 5 -7.16 -16.23 8.30
CA LEU A 5 -8.54 -16.22 8.77
C LEU A 5 -8.89 -17.55 9.45
N PRO A 6 -9.64 -17.53 10.58
CA PRO A 6 -10.17 -18.73 11.20
C PRO A 6 -11.14 -19.45 10.25
N GLU A 7 -11.50 -20.69 10.58
CA GLU A 7 -12.57 -21.38 9.86
C GLU A 7 -13.85 -20.54 9.84
N LYS A 8 -14.50 -20.47 8.67
CA LYS A 8 -15.72 -19.65 8.45
C LYS A 8 -15.56 -18.17 8.79
N GLY A 9 -14.31 -17.69 8.91
CA GLY A 9 -14.04 -16.27 9.16
C GLY A 9 -14.60 -15.37 8.06
N VAL A 10 -15.13 -14.21 8.47
CA VAL A 10 -15.60 -13.16 7.56
C VAL A 10 -14.48 -12.18 7.28
N VAL A 11 -14.25 -11.85 6.02
CA VAL A 11 -13.38 -10.73 5.62
C VAL A 11 -14.20 -9.64 4.95
N ILE A 12 -13.98 -8.39 5.34
CA ILE A 12 -14.49 -7.22 4.63
C ILE A 12 -13.42 -6.75 3.65
N LEU A 13 -13.77 -6.63 2.37
CA LEU A 13 -12.91 -6.12 1.31
C LEU A 13 -13.42 -4.74 0.90
N VAL A 14 -12.65 -3.70 1.19
CA VAL A 14 -12.99 -2.31 0.87
C VAL A 14 -12.35 -1.93 -0.45
N VAL A 15 -13.19 -1.78 -1.46
CA VAL A 15 -12.82 -1.54 -2.86
C VAL A 15 -13.38 -0.18 -3.29
N PRO A 16 -12.53 0.87 -3.39
CA PRO A 16 -12.99 2.17 -3.85
C PRO A 16 -13.43 2.12 -5.31
N ILE A 17 -14.32 3.03 -5.68
CA ILE A 17 -14.64 3.27 -7.09
C ILE A 17 -13.48 4.06 -7.70
N ASP A 18 -12.59 3.34 -8.35
CA ASP A 18 -11.40 3.91 -9.00
C ASP A 18 -11.67 4.21 -10.47
N SER A 19 -11.44 5.48 -10.87
CA SER A 19 -11.55 5.92 -12.28
C SER A 19 -10.52 5.23 -13.19
N GLY A 20 -9.42 4.73 -12.62
CA GLY A 20 -8.40 3.96 -13.33
C GLY A 20 -8.78 2.51 -13.60
N ALA A 21 -9.78 1.98 -12.91
CA ALA A 21 -10.31 0.64 -13.19
C ALA A 21 -11.38 0.69 -14.28
N PRO A 22 -11.38 -0.20 -15.27
CA PRO A 22 -12.45 -0.26 -16.25
C PRO A 22 -13.80 -0.47 -15.58
N LYS A 23 -14.83 0.29 -16.00
CA LYS A 23 -16.20 0.17 -15.46
C LYS A 23 -16.67 -1.30 -15.46
N GLY A 24 -17.23 -1.74 -14.35
CA GLY A 24 -17.73 -3.10 -14.19
C GLY A 24 -16.65 -4.17 -13.95
N ARG A 25 -15.40 -3.77 -13.65
CA ARG A 25 -14.29 -4.67 -13.35
C ARG A 25 -13.62 -4.32 -12.02
N LEU A 26 -13.07 -5.34 -11.39
CA LEU A 26 -12.14 -5.23 -10.28
C LEU A 26 -10.71 -5.37 -10.80
N ILE A 27 -9.75 -4.75 -10.12
CA ILE A 27 -8.33 -4.95 -10.44
C ILE A 27 -7.82 -6.31 -9.96
N LEU A 28 -6.75 -6.79 -10.56
CA LEU A 28 -6.22 -8.13 -10.32
C LEU A 28 -5.97 -8.47 -8.83
N PRO A 29 -5.38 -7.60 -8.00
CA PRO A 29 -5.19 -7.87 -6.57
C PRO A 29 -6.51 -8.12 -5.83
N GLN A 30 -7.56 -7.38 -6.16
CA GLN A 30 -8.89 -7.53 -5.56
C GLN A 30 -9.52 -8.89 -5.94
N VAL A 31 -9.50 -9.22 -7.23
CA VAL A 31 -10.02 -10.50 -7.74
C VAL A 31 -9.26 -11.68 -7.12
N GLN A 32 -7.92 -11.62 -7.06
CA GLN A 32 -7.11 -12.68 -6.48
C GLN A 32 -7.38 -12.85 -4.98
N THR A 33 -7.59 -11.76 -4.25
CA THR A 33 -7.91 -11.83 -2.82
C THR A 33 -9.29 -12.47 -2.59
N ILE A 34 -10.30 -12.09 -3.37
CA ILE A 34 -11.64 -12.71 -3.32
C ILE A 34 -11.51 -14.21 -3.63
N ARG A 35 -10.80 -14.57 -4.69
CA ARG A 35 -10.62 -15.96 -5.09
C ARG A 35 -9.91 -16.78 -4.01
N ASP A 36 -8.85 -16.27 -3.41
CA ASP A 36 -8.12 -16.92 -2.32
C ASP A 36 -9.01 -17.14 -1.08
N ALA A 37 -9.89 -16.18 -0.75
CA ALA A 37 -10.87 -16.35 0.32
C ALA A 37 -11.86 -17.47 0.02
N LEU A 38 -12.41 -17.51 -1.20
CA LEU A 38 -13.37 -18.56 -1.62
C LEU A 38 -12.72 -19.94 -1.65
N ASP A 39 -11.49 -20.06 -2.15
CA ASP A 39 -10.73 -21.31 -2.14
C ASP A 39 -10.46 -21.79 -0.71
N GLY A 40 -10.25 -20.85 0.24
CA GLY A 40 -10.14 -21.12 1.68
C GLY A 40 -11.48 -21.28 2.41
N ARG A 41 -12.61 -21.31 1.70
CA ARG A 41 -13.97 -21.41 2.27
C ARG A 41 -14.29 -20.32 3.29
N LYS A 42 -13.83 -19.09 3.03
CA LYS A 42 -14.09 -17.90 3.85
C LYS A 42 -15.25 -17.08 3.27
N LEU A 43 -15.91 -16.31 4.12
CA LEU A 43 -16.97 -15.40 3.71
C LEU A 43 -16.37 -14.04 3.34
N CYS A 44 -16.74 -13.50 2.19
CA CYS A 44 -16.31 -12.17 1.73
C CYS A 44 -17.50 -11.21 1.68
N LEU A 45 -17.37 -10.07 2.34
CA LEU A 45 -18.24 -8.92 2.17
C LEU A 45 -17.45 -7.84 1.42
N VAL A 46 -17.88 -7.50 0.21
CA VAL A 46 -17.19 -6.51 -0.66
C VAL A 46 -18.01 -5.23 -0.65
N VAL A 47 -17.39 -4.12 -0.27
CA VAL A 47 -18.03 -2.82 -0.11
C VAL A 47 -17.13 -1.70 -0.61
N THR A 48 -17.66 -0.50 -0.85
CA THR A 48 -16.83 0.68 -1.02
C THR A 48 -16.48 1.28 0.35
N GLU A 49 -15.59 2.25 0.37
CA GLU A 49 -15.21 2.93 1.62
C GLU A 49 -16.38 3.69 2.28
N GLY A 50 -17.42 4.02 1.50
CA GLY A 50 -18.62 4.68 2.01
C GLY A 50 -19.53 3.76 2.82
N GLU A 51 -19.54 2.47 2.51
CA GLU A 51 -20.40 1.47 3.14
C GLU A 51 -19.71 0.66 4.25
N LEU A 52 -18.48 1.00 4.64
CA LEU A 52 -17.73 0.22 5.65
C LEU A 52 -18.49 0.14 6.98
N GLY A 53 -19.07 1.25 7.45
CA GLY A 53 -19.88 1.27 8.68
C GLY A 53 -21.12 0.38 8.58
N ALA A 54 -21.81 0.40 7.44
CA ALA A 54 -22.96 -0.48 7.20
C ALA A 54 -22.54 -1.96 7.14
N ALA A 55 -21.37 -2.25 6.55
CA ALA A 55 -20.81 -3.60 6.53
C ALA A 55 -20.56 -4.15 7.94
N PHE A 56 -20.00 -3.35 8.85
CA PHE A 56 -19.84 -3.74 10.26
C PHE A 56 -21.19 -4.00 10.92
N ALA A 57 -22.19 -3.14 10.68
CA ALA A 57 -23.53 -3.26 11.27
C ALA A 57 -24.30 -4.49 10.79
N CYS A 58 -24.02 -5.02 9.61
CA CYS A 58 -24.63 -6.25 9.08
C CYS A 58 -24.09 -7.52 9.72
N LEU A 59 -22.96 -7.48 10.43
CA LEU A 59 -22.31 -8.65 11.00
C LEU A 59 -22.73 -8.85 12.47
N LYS A 60 -23.01 -10.10 12.85
CA LYS A 60 -23.27 -10.45 14.25
C LYS A 60 -22.02 -10.43 15.13
N GLU A 61 -20.87 -10.71 14.51
CA GLU A 61 -19.56 -10.72 15.15
C GLU A 61 -18.58 -9.88 14.34
N PRO A 62 -17.55 -9.30 14.97
CA PRO A 62 -16.53 -8.56 14.23
C PRO A 62 -15.90 -9.41 13.12
N PRO A 63 -15.56 -8.82 11.95
CA PRO A 63 -14.88 -9.55 10.91
C PRO A 63 -13.48 -9.96 11.40
N ALA A 64 -12.99 -11.09 10.90
CA ALA A 64 -11.66 -11.58 11.22
C ALA A 64 -10.54 -10.74 10.59
N LEU A 65 -10.84 -10.03 9.50
CA LEU A 65 -9.90 -9.15 8.80
C LEU A 65 -10.65 -8.13 7.96
N VAL A 66 -10.11 -6.92 7.89
CA VAL A 66 -10.46 -5.91 6.88
C VAL A 66 -9.29 -5.78 5.91
N VAL A 67 -9.58 -5.79 4.60
CA VAL A 67 -8.59 -5.57 3.54
C VAL A 67 -9.06 -4.40 2.69
N CYS A 68 -8.23 -3.38 2.49
CA CYS A 68 -8.61 -2.22 1.70
C CYS A 68 -7.61 -1.89 0.59
N ASP A 69 -8.01 -1.02 -0.33
CA ASP A 69 -7.06 -0.41 -1.24
C ASP A 69 -6.15 0.59 -0.50
N SER A 70 -4.89 0.67 -0.92
CA SER A 70 -3.92 1.57 -0.28
C SER A 70 -4.30 3.05 -0.42
N GLN A 71 -5.09 3.43 -1.42
CA GLN A 71 -5.52 4.80 -1.62
C GLN A 71 -6.49 5.30 -0.53
N VAL A 72 -7.26 4.40 0.07
CA VAL A 72 -8.26 4.70 1.11
C VAL A 72 -7.84 4.22 2.50
N VAL A 73 -6.60 3.73 2.64
CA VAL A 73 -6.14 3.04 3.86
C VAL A 73 -6.22 3.92 5.11
N ARG A 74 -5.91 5.22 5.01
CA ARG A 74 -5.98 6.15 6.16
C ARG A 74 -7.42 6.25 6.68
N ARG A 75 -8.39 6.44 5.79
CA ARG A 75 -9.81 6.51 6.15
C ARG A 75 -10.30 5.20 6.76
N VAL A 76 -10.02 4.08 6.08
CA VAL A 76 -10.42 2.76 6.57
C VAL A 76 -9.78 2.44 7.92
N ALA A 77 -8.53 2.83 8.16
CA ALA A 77 -7.86 2.65 9.45
C ALA A 77 -8.52 3.43 10.59
N LEU A 78 -9.06 4.63 10.31
CA LEU A 78 -9.80 5.43 11.29
C LEU A 78 -11.17 4.83 11.62
N GLU A 79 -11.85 4.26 10.62
CA GLU A 79 -13.20 3.69 10.76
C GLU A 79 -13.17 2.23 11.29
N THR A 80 -12.04 1.52 11.15
CA THR A 80 -11.89 0.12 11.59
C THR A 80 -11.49 0.06 13.08
N PRO A 81 -12.25 -0.63 13.94
CA PRO A 81 -11.89 -0.80 15.36
C PRO A 81 -10.49 -1.38 15.52
N GLN A 82 -9.76 -0.95 16.56
CA GLN A 82 -8.38 -1.40 16.80
C GLN A 82 -8.27 -2.91 17.05
N SER A 83 -9.34 -3.52 17.58
CA SER A 83 -9.43 -4.98 17.80
C SER A 83 -9.56 -5.80 16.52
N VAL A 84 -9.96 -5.17 15.40
CA VAL A 84 -10.14 -5.86 14.11
C VAL A 84 -8.84 -5.73 13.31
N PRO A 85 -8.20 -6.82 12.90
CA PRO A 85 -7.03 -6.79 12.03
C PRO A 85 -7.32 -6.06 10.70
N LEU A 86 -6.34 -5.25 10.25
CA LEU A 86 -6.44 -4.48 9.02
C LEU A 86 -5.19 -4.69 8.16
N THR A 87 -5.37 -4.83 6.85
CA THR A 87 -4.27 -4.80 5.88
C THR A 87 -4.73 -4.23 4.54
N THR A 88 -3.84 -4.22 3.54
CA THR A 88 -4.16 -3.74 2.19
C THR A 88 -3.95 -4.82 1.13
N PHE A 89 -4.65 -4.70 0.00
CA PHE A 89 -4.42 -5.58 -1.15
C PHE A 89 -2.94 -5.55 -1.59
N SER A 90 -2.31 -4.40 -1.55
CA SER A 90 -0.89 -4.26 -1.92
C SER A 90 0.05 -4.99 -0.98
N ILE A 91 -0.23 -5.03 0.32
CA ILE A 91 0.54 -5.79 1.32
C ILE A 91 0.34 -7.29 1.12
N LEU A 92 -0.89 -7.74 0.86
CA LEU A 92 -1.16 -9.14 0.51
C LEU A 92 -0.39 -9.57 -0.74
N MET A 93 -0.35 -8.71 -1.78
CA MET A 93 0.45 -8.98 -2.98
C MET A 93 1.96 -8.97 -2.71
N ALA A 94 2.44 -8.07 -1.86
CA ALA A 94 3.84 -8.04 -1.43
C ALA A 94 4.25 -9.35 -0.73
N ARG A 95 3.39 -9.88 0.13
CA ARG A 95 3.58 -11.18 0.79
C ARG A 95 3.54 -12.34 -0.21
N LEU A 96 2.58 -12.32 -1.12
CA LEU A 96 2.40 -13.40 -2.11
C LEU A 96 3.56 -13.48 -3.10
N LYS A 97 3.98 -12.35 -3.65
CA LYS A 97 4.93 -12.28 -4.76
C LYS A 97 6.35 -11.90 -4.38
N GLY A 98 6.51 -11.17 -3.29
CA GLY A 98 7.80 -10.67 -2.82
C GLY A 98 8.24 -11.29 -1.50
N ASP A 99 8.97 -10.48 -0.75
CA ASP A 99 9.39 -10.69 0.64
C ASP A 99 8.87 -9.49 1.44
N LEU A 100 7.77 -9.69 2.16
CA LEU A 100 7.10 -8.59 2.86
C LEU A 100 7.97 -8.01 3.99
N PRO A 101 8.65 -8.78 4.83
CA PRO A 101 9.61 -8.26 5.80
C PRO A 101 10.67 -7.36 5.17
N LEU A 102 11.25 -7.77 4.05
CA LEU A 102 12.27 -6.98 3.35
C LEU A 102 11.72 -5.68 2.79
N LEU A 103 10.52 -5.70 2.20
CA LEU A 103 9.84 -4.52 1.69
C LEU A 103 9.42 -3.56 2.81
N ALA A 104 9.02 -4.09 3.96
CA ALA A 104 8.69 -3.31 5.15
C ALA A 104 9.94 -2.65 5.75
N ALA A 105 11.05 -3.38 5.86
CA ALA A 105 12.34 -2.83 6.25
C ALA A 105 12.81 -1.72 5.29
N GLY A 106 12.65 -1.93 3.98
CA GLY A 106 12.97 -0.93 2.96
C GLY A 106 12.18 0.38 3.10
N ALA A 107 10.96 0.32 3.63
CA ALA A 107 10.16 1.51 3.89
C ALA A 107 10.75 2.41 4.99
N ALA A 108 11.54 1.86 5.91
CA ALA A 108 12.23 2.67 6.93
C ALA A 108 13.20 3.70 6.30
N ALA A 109 13.71 3.43 5.09
CA ALA A 109 14.54 4.38 4.36
C ALA A 109 13.79 5.67 3.98
N ILE A 110 12.46 5.62 3.85
CA ILE A 110 11.63 6.82 3.61
C ILE A 110 11.83 7.83 4.74
N GLY A 111 11.95 7.35 5.98
CA GLY A 111 12.18 8.20 7.16
C GLY A 111 13.52 8.95 7.16
N ASN A 112 14.47 8.51 6.35
CA ASN A 112 15.81 9.10 6.24
C ASN A 112 16.00 9.95 4.99
N LEU A 113 15.00 10.02 4.08
CA LEU A 113 15.07 10.82 2.86
C LEU A 113 15.21 12.30 3.17
N LYS A 114 16.09 12.95 2.43
CA LYS A 114 16.38 14.39 2.53
C LYS A 114 16.18 15.06 1.17
N PRO A 115 15.93 16.37 1.13
CA PRO A 115 15.90 17.12 -0.13
C PRO A 115 17.16 16.86 -0.95
N GLY A 116 16.99 16.56 -2.22
CA GLY A 116 18.07 16.22 -3.15
C GLY A 116 18.38 14.74 -3.31
N ASP A 117 17.84 13.84 -2.44
CA ASP A 117 18.00 12.40 -2.58
C ASP A 117 17.33 11.87 -3.85
N SER A 118 17.81 10.72 -4.32
CA SER A 118 17.38 10.09 -5.58
C SER A 118 16.53 8.86 -5.31
N VAL A 119 15.33 8.84 -5.88
CA VAL A 119 14.37 7.73 -5.75
C VAL A 119 14.09 7.11 -7.11
N LEU A 120 14.29 5.80 -7.22
CA LEU A 120 13.93 5.04 -8.41
C LEU A 120 12.51 4.50 -8.28
N MET A 121 11.61 4.95 -9.15
CA MET A 121 10.27 4.42 -9.30
C MET A 121 10.32 3.27 -10.32
N MET A 122 10.05 2.03 -9.87
CA MET A 122 10.09 0.85 -10.74
C MET A 122 8.68 0.33 -11.06
N GLU A 123 8.38 0.18 -12.33
CA GLU A 123 7.14 -0.39 -12.82
C GLU A 123 7.38 -1.73 -13.52
N ALA A 124 6.50 -2.70 -13.28
CA ALA A 124 6.59 -4.04 -13.88
C ALA A 124 6.22 -4.06 -15.35
N CYS A 125 5.36 -3.16 -15.77
CA CYS A 125 4.83 -3.06 -17.13
C CYS A 125 4.88 -1.61 -17.63
N SER A 126 4.83 -1.45 -18.94
CA SER A 126 4.69 -0.15 -19.62
C SER A 126 3.20 0.12 -19.87
N HIS A 127 2.44 0.49 -18.84
CA HIS A 127 1.07 0.95 -19.02
C HIS A 127 1.04 2.44 -19.38
N HIS A 128 -0.03 2.88 -20.03
CA HIS A 128 -0.21 4.31 -20.30
C HIS A 128 -0.53 5.04 -18.99
N PRO A 129 0.28 6.04 -18.59
CA PRO A 129 0.02 6.81 -17.38
C PRO A 129 -1.29 7.58 -17.52
N GLN A 130 -2.12 7.53 -16.48
CA GLN A 130 -3.32 8.36 -16.37
C GLN A 130 -2.97 9.69 -15.67
N GLN A 131 -3.88 10.69 -15.75
CA GLN A 131 -3.66 12.02 -15.16
C GLN A 131 -3.35 12.00 -13.66
N ASP A 132 -3.81 10.97 -12.93
CA ASP A 132 -3.59 10.79 -11.49
C ASP A 132 -2.82 9.49 -11.17
N ASP A 133 -1.82 9.17 -11.97
CA ASP A 133 -1.03 7.94 -11.80
C ASP A 133 -0.39 7.86 -10.40
N ILE A 134 -0.64 6.73 -9.72
CA ILE A 134 -0.18 6.49 -8.35
C ILE A 134 1.34 6.56 -8.26
N GLY A 135 2.05 5.90 -9.19
CA GLY A 135 3.50 5.80 -9.20
C GLY A 135 4.20 7.07 -9.65
N ARG A 136 3.61 7.79 -10.59
CA ARG A 136 4.26 8.94 -11.25
C ARG A 136 3.90 10.28 -10.62
N ILE A 137 2.79 10.37 -9.91
CA ILE A 137 2.29 11.63 -9.35
C ILE A 137 2.05 11.53 -7.84
N LYS A 138 1.22 10.56 -7.39
CA LYS A 138 0.80 10.51 -5.98
C LYS A 138 1.95 10.16 -5.04
N ILE A 139 2.68 9.08 -5.32
CA ILE A 139 3.79 8.65 -4.46
C ILE A 139 4.93 9.66 -4.45
N PRO A 140 5.42 10.20 -5.59
CA PRO A 140 6.41 11.27 -5.58
C PRO A 140 6.00 12.46 -4.70
N ARG A 141 4.76 12.94 -4.81
CA ARG A 141 4.27 14.02 -3.94
C ARG A 141 4.30 13.67 -2.45
N LEU A 142 3.85 12.46 -2.09
CA LEU A 142 3.87 12.00 -0.70
C LEU A 142 5.30 11.91 -0.15
N LEU A 143 6.25 11.40 -0.95
CA LEU A 143 7.66 11.28 -0.54
C LEU A 143 8.32 12.66 -0.38
N GLN A 144 8.07 13.61 -1.30
CA GLN A 144 8.58 14.97 -1.20
C GLN A 144 8.01 15.70 0.02
N GLN A 145 6.71 15.56 0.29
CA GLN A 145 6.09 16.10 1.51
C GLN A 145 6.73 15.51 2.76
N TYR A 146 7.01 14.20 2.75
CA TYR A 146 7.64 13.52 3.87
C TYR A 146 9.10 13.97 4.08
N ALA A 147 9.88 14.09 3.01
CA ALA A 147 11.28 14.55 3.02
C ALA A 147 11.43 16.05 3.33
N GLY A 148 10.35 16.82 3.28
CA GLY A 148 10.36 18.26 3.51
C GLY A 148 10.97 19.08 2.37
N GLY A 149 11.07 18.53 1.16
CA GLY A 149 11.61 19.22 -0.01
C GLY A 149 11.68 18.36 -1.27
N GLU A 150 12.30 18.88 -2.31
CA GLU A 150 12.38 18.22 -3.60
C GLU A 150 13.29 16.99 -3.59
N LEU A 151 12.81 15.90 -4.18
CA LEU A 151 13.54 14.66 -4.44
C LEU A 151 13.72 14.50 -5.95
N ARG A 152 14.77 13.79 -6.35
CA ARG A 152 15.00 13.41 -7.74
C ARG A 152 14.33 12.06 -8.00
N PHE A 153 13.52 11.98 -9.06
CA PHE A 153 12.83 10.76 -9.42
C PHE A 153 13.25 10.28 -10.80
N ASP A 154 13.71 9.04 -10.86
CA ASP A 154 13.89 8.32 -12.11
C ASP A 154 12.81 7.25 -12.28
N MET A 155 12.38 7.01 -13.52
CA MET A 155 11.35 6.02 -13.85
C MET A 155 11.95 4.86 -14.62
N CYS A 156 11.70 3.63 -14.15
CA CYS A 156 12.15 2.40 -14.77
C CYS A 156 10.95 1.47 -15.02
N ALA A 157 10.36 1.56 -16.21
CA ALA A 157 9.18 0.80 -16.59
C ALA A 157 9.51 -0.39 -17.50
N GLY A 158 8.99 -1.58 -17.18
CA GLY A 158 9.17 -2.80 -17.99
C GLY A 158 10.58 -3.38 -18.04
N LYS A 159 11.55 -2.78 -17.33
CA LYS A 159 12.97 -3.13 -17.35
C LYS A 159 13.41 -3.84 -16.06
N SER A 160 14.59 -4.46 -16.08
CA SER A 160 15.25 -4.95 -14.88
C SER A 160 16.03 -3.82 -14.17
N LEU A 161 16.38 -4.01 -12.90
CA LEU A 161 17.19 -3.02 -12.18
C LEU A 161 18.59 -2.84 -12.82
N THR A 162 19.09 -3.87 -13.51
CA THR A 162 20.37 -3.80 -14.23
C THR A 162 20.34 -2.82 -15.40
N ASP A 163 19.17 -2.58 -15.97
CA ASP A 163 18.98 -1.68 -17.11
C ASP A 163 18.73 -0.23 -16.66
N CYS A 164 18.69 0.02 -15.35
CA CYS A 164 18.49 1.33 -14.75
C CYS A 164 19.77 1.72 -13.98
N PRO A 165 20.79 2.28 -14.71
CA PRO A 165 22.02 2.71 -14.08
C PRO A 165 21.78 3.92 -13.18
N GLY A 166 22.49 3.99 -12.06
CA GLY A 166 22.41 5.11 -11.14
C GLY A 166 22.58 4.66 -9.68
N SER A 167 22.87 5.62 -8.83
CA SER A 167 22.85 5.45 -7.37
C SER A 167 21.53 6.03 -6.87
N TYR A 168 20.83 5.25 -6.08
CA TYR A 168 19.53 5.64 -5.53
C TYR A 168 19.53 5.43 -4.03
N ASP A 169 18.88 6.31 -3.31
CA ASP A 169 18.69 6.23 -1.87
C ASP A 169 17.50 5.34 -1.50
N LEU A 170 16.57 5.17 -2.46
CA LEU A 170 15.40 4.31 -2.30
C LEU A 170 14.90 3.81 -3.67
N ILE A 171 14.44 2.56 -3.70
CA ILE A 171 13.64 2.03 -4.81
C ILE A 171 12.20 1.85 -4.33
N VAL A 172 11.23 2.40 -5.07
CA VAL A 172 9.80 2.19 -4.83
C VAL A 172 9.21 1.44 -6.02
N HIS A 173 8.89 0.16 -5.83
CA HIS A 173 8.40 -0.73 -6.89
C HIS A 173 6.87 -0.79 -6.89
N CYS A 174 6.26 -0.84 -8.07
CA CYS A 174 4.82 -1.10 -8.17
C CYS A 174 4.45 -2.47 -7.59
N GLY A 175 3.15 -2.76 -7.44
CA GLY A 175 2.67 -4.05 -6.90
C GLY A 175 3.08 -5.30 -7.68
N GLY A 176 3.67 -5.14 -8.88
CA GLY A 176 4.19 -6.24 -9.69
C GLY A 176 3.11 -7.25 -10.10
N CYS A 177 1.88 -6.81 -10.37
CA CYS A 177 0.75 -7.68 -10.68
C CYS A 177 1.01 -8.62 -11.87
N THR A 178 1.83 -8.21 -12.83
CA THR A 178 2.22 -8.98 -14.01
C THR A 178 3.46 -9.85 -13.79
N LEU A 179 4.21 -9.66 -12.69
CA LEU A 179 5.41 -10.43 -12.39
C LEU A 179 5.08 -11.76 -11.71
N THR A 180 5.93 -12.74 -11.97
CA THR A 180 5.99 -13.95 -11.15
C THR A 180 6.73 -13.68 -9.84
N ARG A 181 6.51 -14.53 -8.81
CA ARG A 181 7.26 -14.45 -7.55
C ARG A 181 8.79 -14.51 -7.78
N ARG A 182 9.26 -15.38 -8.69
CA ARG A 182 10.68 -15.50 -9.01
C ARG A 182 11.28 -14.20 -9.55
N GLN A 183 10.55 -13.53 -10.44
CA GLN A 183 10.99 -12.23 -11.00
C GLN A 183 11.03 -11.14 -9.93
N MET A 184 10.01 -11.05 -9.07
CA MET A 184 10.00 -10.07 -7.98
C MET A 184 11.13 -10.31 -6.99
N LEU A 185 11.37 -11.56 -6.56
CA LEU A 185 12.48 -11.89 -5.69
C LEU A 185 13.84 -11.63 -6.35
N GLY A 186 13.96 -11.80 -7.66
CA GLY A 186 15.15 -11.43 -8.43
C GLY A 186 15.45 -9.93 -8.35
N ARG A 187 14.42 -9.07 -8.49
CA ARG A 187 14.54 -7.62 -8.34
C ARG A 187 14.95 -7.21 -6.93
N LEU A 188 14.33 -7.82 -5.91
CA LEU A 188 14.70 -7.59 -4.50
C LEU A 188 16.18 -7.93 -4.23
N ARG A 189 16.64 -9.10 -4.68
CA ARG A 189 18.05 -9.51 -4.53
C ARG A 189 19.00 -8.55 -5.27
N SER A 190 18.61 -8.08 -6.45
CA SER A 190 19.41 -7.11 -7.21
C SER A 190 19.50 -5.76 -6.49
N ALA A 191 18.44 -5.30 -5.83
CA ALA A 191 18.49 -4.11 -4.99
C ALA A 191 19.40 -4.33 -3.77
N GLN A 192 19.24 -5.46 -3.07
CA GLN A 192 20.08 -5.82 -1.92
C GLN A 192 21.58 -5.90 -2.28
N SER A 193 21.93 -6.52 -3.43
CA SER A 193 23.33 -6.63 -3.85
C SER A 193 23.98 -5.27 -4.16
N ARG A 194 23.18 -4.24 -4.42
CA ARG A 194 23.62 -2.85 -4.59
C ARG A 194 23.55 -2.04 -3.30
N GLY A 195 23.09 -2.62 -2.19
CA GLY A 195 22.88 -1.91 -0.93
C GLY A 195 21.75 -0.87 -0.99
N ILE A 196 20.84 -0.95 -1.97
CA ILE A 196 19.76 0.03 -2.14
C ILE A 196 18.49 -0.51 -1.45
N PRO A 197 17.93 0.21 -0.48
CA PRO A 197 16.67 -0.18 0.15
C PRO A 197 15.55 -0.17 -0.89
N MET A 198 14.66 -1.18 -0.81
CA MET A 198 13.55 -1.30 -1.74
C MET A 198 12.25 -1.53 -0.98
N THR A 199 11.22 -0.77 -1.34
CA THR A 199 9.85 -0.94 -0.86
C THR A 199 8.89 -1.01 -2.04
N ASN A 200 7.58 -1.16 -1.77
CA ASN A 200 6.56 -1.10 -2.83
C ASN A 200 5.56 0.03 -2.61
N TYR A 201 4.76 0.33 -3.63
CA TYR A 201 3.77 1.41 -3.64
C TYR A 201 2.85 1.37 -2.41
N GLY A 202 2.28 0.20 -2.09
CA GLY A 202 1.33 0.09 -0.98
C GLY A 202 1.98 0.25 0.39
N VAL A 203 3.19 -0.28 0.58
CA VAL A 203 3.95 -0.11 1.83
C VAL A 203 4.39 1.34 1.97
N ALA A 204 4.89 1.98 0.89
CA ALA A 204 5.28 3.40 0.88
C ALA A 204 4.10 4.33 1.21
N ILE A 205 2.92 4.10 0.61
CA ILE A 205 1.69 4.85 0.92
C ILE A 205 1.31 4.66 2.39
N SER A 206 1.30 3.43 2.88
CA SER A 206 0.95 3.15 4.28
C SER A 206 1.94 3.78 5.26
N PHE A 207 3.24 3.84 4.88
CA PHE A 207 4.28 4.51 5.65
C PHE A 207 4.01 6.02 5.71
N THR A 208 3.92 6.68 4.56
CA THR A 208 3.74 8.14 4.48
C THR A 208 2.42 8.62 5.08
N GLN A 209 1.42 7.76 5.16
CA GLN A 209 0.14 8.04 5.82
C GLN A 209 0.13 7.68 7.33
N GLY A 210 1.24 7.21 7.89
CA GLY A 210 1.36 6.89 9.32
C GLY A 210 0.58 5.66 9.79
N VAL A 211 0.17 4.78 8.86
CA VAL A 211 -0.65 3.60 9.18
C VAL A 211 0.07 2.26 8.95
N LEU A 212 1.37 2.28 8.61
CA LEU A 212 2.08 1.06 8.24
C LEU A 212 2.08 0.01 9.34
N LYS A 213 2.36 0.37 10.59
CA LYS A 213 2.31 -0.57 11.73
C LYS A 213 0.92 -1.22 11.83
N ARG A 214 -0.14 -0.42 11.69
CA ARG A 214 -1.53 -0.87 11.78
C ARG A 214 -1.87 -1.91 10.72
N VAL A 215 -1.44 -1.72 9.48
CA VAL A 215 -1.73 -2.66 8.37
C VAL A 215 -0.78 -3.85 8.30
N LEU A 216 0.31 -3.83 9.09
CA LEU A 216 1.23 -4.96 9.25
C LEU A 216 0.92 -5.83 10.47
N THR A 217 -0.04 -5.46 11.33
CA THR A 217 -0.40 -6.28 12.49
C THR A 217 -0.70 -7.75 12.18
N PRO A 218 -1.28 -8.12 11.01
CA PRO A 218 -1.45 -9.52 10.64
C PRO A 218 -0.15 -10.27 10.26
N PHE A 219 1.00 -9.57 10.21
CA PHE A 219 2.29 -10.08 9.73
C PHE A 219 3.42 -9.74 10.72
N PRO A 220 3.58 -10.51 11.81
CA PRO A 220 4.52 -10.20 12.89
C PRO A 220 5.97 -10.01 12.41
N ASP A 221 6.44 -10.85 11.48
CA ASP A 221 7.80 -10.77 10.95
C ASP A 221 8.04 -9.45 10.19
N ALA A 222 7.06 -9.02 9.39
CA ALA A 222 7.14 -7.76 8.66
C ALA A 222 7.02 -6.54 9.59
N LEU A 223 6.17 -6.65 10.62
CA LEU A 223 6.04 -5.61 11.64
C LEU A 223 7.34 -5.44 12.42
N ALA A 224 7.99 -6.54 12.81
CA ALA A 224 9.30 -6.50 13.48
C ALA A 224 10.40 -5.92 12.59
N ALA A 225 10.36 -6.19 11.28
CA ALA A 225 11.33 -5.69 10.31
C ALA A 225 11.27 -4.17 10.08
N CYS A 226 10.14 -3.51 10.38
CA CYS A 226 10.00 -2.05 10.25
C CYS A 226 10.90 -1.25 11.20
N GLY A 227 11.38 -1.85 12.30
CA GLY A 227 12.24 -1.18 13.28
C GLY A 227 11.55 -0.05 14.08
N PRO A 228 12.28 0.58 15.02
CA PRO A 228 11.75 1.63 15.89
C PRO A 228 11.52 2.99 15.21
N ALA A 229 12.14 3.25 14.05
CA ALA A 229 12.09 4.54 13.33
C ALA A 229 10.66 5.02 12.96
N HIS A 230 9.66 4.17 13.14
CA HIS A 230 8.25 4.47 12.84
C HIS A 230 7.51 5.22 13.95
N GLU A 231 8.08 5.35 15.17
CA GLU A 231 7.35 5.99 16.28
C GLU A 231 7.31 7.51 16.16
N THR A 232 8.23 8.10 15.40
CA THR A 232 8.35 9.57 15.26
C THR A 232 7.39 10.19 14.24
N CYS A 233 6.67 9.38 13.42
CA CYS A 233 5.77 9.91 12.39
C CYS A 233 4.44 10.46 12.91
N HIS A 234 4.01 10.14 14.14
CA HIS A 234 2.75 10.64 14.68
C HIS A 234 2.78 12.14 15.03
N ASP A 235 3.95 12.67 15.39
CA ASP A 235 4.06 14.07 15.86
C ASP A 235 4.25 15.10 14.73
N ALA A 236 4.78 14.69 13.58
CA ALA A 236 5.01 15.60 12.46
C ALA A 236 3.69 15.99 11.74
N GLN A 237 2.72 15.09 11.70
CA GLN A 237 1.43 15.31 11.01
C GLN A 237 0.46 16.20 11.79
N SER A 238 0.58 16.31 13.12
CA SER A 238 -0.25 17.23 13.92
C SER A 238 0.04 18.71 13.65
N LYS A 239 1.18 19.02 13.06
CA LYS A 239 1.57 20.42 12.72
C LYS A 239 1.11 20.82 11.31
N THR A 240 1.07 19.90 10.34
CA THR A 240 0.68 20.20 8.96
C THR A 240 -0.84 20.25 8.74
N ASP A 241 -1.63 19.52 9.54
CA ASP A 241 -3.11 19.57 9.45
C ASP A 241 -3.70 20.91 9.97
N LYS A 242 -2.93 21.72 10.69
CA LYS A 242 -3.37 23.06 11.14
C LYS A 242 -3.08 24.18 10.12
N GLU A 243 -2.18 23.97 9.19
CA GLU A 243 -1.80 25.01 8.20
C GLU A 243 -2.32 24.77 6.79
N SER A 244 -2.63 23.53 6.41
CA SER A 244 -3.30 23.23 5.15
C SER A 244 -4.81 23.12 5.39
N GLY A 245 -5.54 24.20 5.08
CA GLY A 245 -7.01 24.23 5.12
C GLY A 245 -7.63 23.26 4.12
N TRP A 246 -7.60 21.99 4.42
CA TRP A 246 -8.37 20.97 3.72
C TRP A 246 -9.85 21.13 4.03
N ARG A 247 -10.54 21.98 3.24
CA ARG A 247 -11.99 21.96 3.17
C ARG A 247 -12.39 20.68 2.45
N GLY A 248 -12.95 19.73 3.22
CA GLY A 248 -13.59 18.56 2.65
C GLY A 248 -14.63 18.98 1.60
N TYR A 249 -14.44 18.55 0.37
CA TYR A 249 -15.49 18.62 -0.64
C TYR A 249 -16.57 17.61 -0.24
N ILE A 250 -17.60 18.12 0.41
CA ILE A 250 -18.89 17.41 0.53
C ILE A 250 -19.53 17.51 -0.86
N PHE A 251 -19.49 16.44 -1.63
CA PHE A 251 -20.30 16.31 -2.83
C PHE A 251 -21.75 16.09 -2.39
N ILE A 252 -22.54 17.15 -2.40
CA ILE A 252 -24.00 17.04 -2.39
C ILE A 252 -24.40 16.81 -3.85
N GLY A 253 -24.68 15.55 -4.21
CA GLY A 253 -25.29 15.21 -5.50
C GLY A 253 -26.75 15.69 -5.55
N PRO A 254 -27.27 16.10 -6.72
CA PRO A 254 -28.67 16.49 -6.86
C PRO A 254 -29.57 15.26 -6.74
N ARG A 255 -30.78 15.52 -6.19
CA ARG A 255 -31.91 14.58 -6.02
C ARG A 255 -32.38 14.01 -7.34
#